data_3c8604c554c96f54085338d6e0b4d001
#
_entry.id   3c8604c554c96f54085338d6e0b4d001
#
_cell.length_a   1.000
_cell.length_b   1.000
_cell.length_c   1.000
_cell.angle_alpha   90.00
_cell.angle_beta   90.00
_cell.angle_gamma   90.00
#
_symmetry.space_group_name_H-M   'P 1'
#
loop_
_entity.id
_entity.type
_entity.pdbx_description
1 polymer ?
#
loop_
_entity_poly.entity_id
_entity_poly.type
_entity_poly.pdbx_seq_one_letter_code
_entity_poly.pdbx_strand_id
1 'polypeptide(L)'
;MRKIIAAILALTLALGACFMLSSCGGKTDDPTTTAAADNSEPVEDTAAPSEAVTGDNGETVTPSESAPAEIRTPAEEPTTLVTVTAPVGGSVADIVTYYNNAVNGAKKYPGKMTVKRTQGTVSSLEEISIGLAQGVVEGVLPNDYPKNETQTFVNGKSSSGKTAASFFPVDDKPYASNLTPAGVKSATCTANGKGSKVVITLISEDGNDINFVPKHHASCADTLALTQADLDPLTINECHITYTGMTLTAEIDEFGRVTSLKVSEPVTIEGKVAWKKLNLIEVKVLGTWKQEFVVSY
;
A
#
# COMPACT_ATOMS: atom_id res chain seq x y z
N MET A 1 -0.32 -0.50 0.96
CA MET A 1 0.14 -1.08 2.22
C MET A 1 -1.01 -1.60 3.10
N ARG A 2 -2.00 -0.77 3.51
CA ARG A 2 -3.11 -1.18 4.42
C ARG A 2 -3.82 -2.50 4.04
N LYS A 3 -3.99 -2.82 2.77
CA LYS A 3 -4.70 -4.05 2.31
C LYS A 3 -3.81 -5.30 2.27
N ILE A 4 -2.50 -5.15 2.27
CA ILE A 4 -1.56 -6.28 2.14
C ILE A 4 -1.25 -6.87 3.51
N ILE A 5 -1.11 -6.06 4.54
CA ILE A 5 -0.86 -6.50 5.92
C ILE A 5 -2.08 -7.27 6.47
N ALA A 6 -3.30 -6.80 6.22
CA ALA A 6 -4.52 -7.50 6.64
C ALA A 6 -4.70 -8.89 5.99
N ALA A 7 -4.20 -9.11 4.77
CA ALA A 7 -4.30 -10.40 4.09
C ALA A 7 -3.34 -11.46 4.65
N ILE A 8 -2.18 -11.04 5.20
CA ILE A 8 -1.19 -11.98 5.79
C ILE A 8 -1.67 -12.44 7.17
N LEU A 9 -2.27 -11.56 7.96
CA LEU A 9 -2.82 -11.93 9.27
C LEU A 9 -4.00 -12.91 9.15
N ALA A 10 -4.86 -12.78 8.13
CA ALA A 10 -5.96 -13.70 7.89
C ALA A 10 -5.50 -15.11 7.45
N LEU A 11 -4.34 -15.23 6.81
CA LEU A 11 -3.83 -16.53 6.35
C LEU A 11 -3.15 -17.32 7.48
N THR A 12 -2.54 -16.67 8.45
CA THR A 12 -1.93 -17.34 9.61
C THR A 12 -2.96 -17.85 10.63
N LEU A 13 -4.11 -17.19 10.76
CA LEU A 13 -5.22 -17.65 11.59
C LEU A 13 -5.94 -18.89 11.00
N ALA A 14 -5.98 -19.02 9.66
CA ALA A 14 -6.60 -20.18 9.02
C ALA A 14 -5.76 -21.47 9.13
N LEU A 15 -4.44 -21.38 9.28
CA LEU A 15 -3.53 -22.52 9.45
C LEU A 15 -3.42 -22.99 10.90
N GLY A 16 -3.74 -22.15 11.88
CA GLY A 16 -3.73 -22.50 13.31
C GLY A 16 -4.93 -23.32 13.77
N ALA A 17 -6.04 -23.30 13.05
CA ALA A 17 -7.28 -23.98 13.43
C ALA A 17 -7.36 -25.48 13.02
N CYS A 18 -6.43 -25.98 12.21
CA CYS A 18 -6.45 -27.37 11.70
C CYS A 18 -5.70 -28.39 12.57
N PHE A 19 -5.07 -28.01 13.67
CA PHE A 19 -4.27 -28.95 14.48
C PHE A 19 -4.89 -29.39 15.83
N MET A 20 -6.16 -29.09 16.13
CA MET A 20 -6.78 -29.47 17.40
C MET A 20 -8.02 -30.39 17.24
N LEU A 21 -8.00 -31.33 16.32
CA LEU A 21 -9.01 -32.40 16.27
C LEU A 21 -8.35 -33.75 15.95
N SER A 22 -7.64 -34.30 16.91
CA SER A 22 -7.40 -35.75 16.96
C SER A 22 -6.84 -36.16 18.33
N SER A 23 -7.73 -36.41 19.27
CA SER A 23 -7.50 -37.45 20.28
C SER A 23 -8.84 -37.96 20.75
N CYS A 24 -9.10 -39.17 20.32
CA CYS A 24 -10.25 -39.99 20.63
C CYS A 24 -9.98 -40.81 21.88
N GLY A 25 -11.04 -41.11 22.63
CA GLY A 25 -11.11 -42.38 23.37
C GLY A 25 -11.53 -42.34 24.80
N GLY A 26 -12.70 -42.89 25.11
CA GLY A 26 -13.00 -43.48 26.43
C GLY A 26 -14.42 -43.27 26.95
N LYS A 27 -15.26 -44.24 26.71
CA LYS A 27 -16.54 -44.63 27.38
C LYS A 27 -16.63 -44.27 28.87
N THR A 28 -17.78 -43.96 29.49
CA THR A 28 -18.98 -44.73 29.78
C THR A 28 -19.92 -43.96 30.72
N ASP A 29 -21.20 -44.25 30.53
CA ASP A 29 -22.31 -44.28 31.48
C ASP A 29 -23.12 -43.02 31.84
N ASP A 30 -24.31 -43.07 31.30
CA ASP A 30 -25.61 -42.54 31.72
C ASP A 30 -26.00 -43.00 33.15
N PRO A 31 -27.04 -42.50 33.87
CA PRO A 31 -28.26 -41.91 33.33
C PRO A 31 -28.95 -40.81 34.23
N THR A 32 -29.99 -40.25 33.65
CA THR A 32 -31.34 -40.02 34.27
C THR A 32 -31.73 -38.64 34.79
N THR A 33 -32.76 -38.15 34.17
CA THR A 33 -34.07 -37.64 34.57
C THR A 33 -34.19 -36.13 34.84
N THR A 34 -35.04 -35.49 34.22
CA THR A 34 -36.48 -35.16 34.29
C THR A 34 -36.68 -33.68 33.92
N ALA A 35 -37.38 -33.43 32.87
CA ALA A 35 -38.71 -32.84 32.70
C ALA A 35 -39.00 -31.45 33.32
N ALA A 36 -39.45 -30.56 32.55
CA ALA A 36 -40.76 -30.01 32.23
C ALA A 36 -40.62 -28.62 31.67
N ALA A 37 -41.06 -28.36 30.45
CA ALA A 37 -42.38 -27.84 30.08
C ALA A 37 -42.67 -26.44 30.64
N ASP A 38 -42.86 -25.45 29.83
CA ASP A 38 -44.16 -24.96 29.38
C ASP A 38 -43.99 -23.65 28.57
N ASN A 39 -44.43 -23.62 27.38
CA ASN A 39 -45.55 -22.91 26.77
C ASN A 39 -45.55 -21.37 26.87
N SER A 40 -45.48 -20.71 25.77
CA SER A 40 -46.62 -20.06 25.08
C SER A 40 -46.17 -19.13 23.94
N GLU A 41 -46.58 -19.49 22.74
CA GLU A 41 -46.98 -18.58 21.66
C GLU A 41 -48.42 -18.09 21.95
N PRO A 42 -49.05 -17.30 21.06
CA PRO A 42 -48.68 -16.20 20.16
C PRO A 42 -49.60 -14.97 20.39
N VAL A 43 -49.50 -13.91 19.65
CA VAL A 43 -50.62 -13.13 19.05
C VAL A 43 -50.17 -12.27 17.86
N GLU A 44 -50.71 -12.58 16.73
CA GLU A 44 -51.21 -11.75 15.63
C GLU A 44 -51.75 -10.37 16.12
N ASP A 45 -51.69 -9.32 15.35
CA ASP A 45 -52.62 -9.05 14.24
C ASP A 45 -52.49 -7.59 13.73
N THR A 46 -52.73 -7.46 12.47
CA THR A 46 -53.57 -6.58 11.69
C THR A 46 -53.00 -5.24 11.21
N ALA A 47 -52.90 -5.24 9.98
CA ALA A 47 -53.72 -4.63 8.89
C ALA A 47 -53.36 -3.21 8.41
N ALA A 48 -53.16 -3.17 7.12
CA ALA A 48 -53.34 -2.00 6.24
C ALA A 48 -54.78 -1.44 6.32
N PRO A 49 -55.22 -0.39 5.61
CA PRO A 49 -54.87 -0.10 4.20
C PRO A 49 -54.88 1.39 3.80
N SER A 50 -54.69 1.59 2.50
CA SER A 50 -55.30 2.65 1.65
C SER A 50 -54.58 3.99 1.61
N GLU A 51 -54.31 4.66 0.46
CA GLU A 51 -55.23 4.85 -0.67
C GLU A 51 -54.47 5.12 -1.97
N ALA A 52 -55.08 4.73 -3.04
CA ALA A 52 -54.69 4.98 -4.41
C ALA A 52 -55.01 6.44 -4.82
N VAL A 53 -54.13 7.06 -5.60
CA VAL A 53 -54.49 8.16 -6.50
C VAL A 53 -54.10 7.76 -7.91
N THR A 54 -55.12 7.56 -8.71
CA THR A 54 -55.08 7.40 -10.16
C THR A 54 -54.67 8.69 -10.84
N GLY A 55 -53.75 8.58 -11.76
CA GLY A 55 -53.42 9.62 -12.76
C GLY A 55 -52.99 8.92 -14.03
N ASP A 56 -53.95 8.78 -14.90
CA ASP A 56 -53.84 8.31 -16.28
C ASP A 56 -52.95 9.25 -17.10
N ASN A 57 -51.89 8.67 -17.73
CA ASN A 57 -51.46 9.12 -19.07
C ASN A 57 -50.55 8.04 -19.63
N GLY A 58 -51.06 7.33 -20.61
CA GLY A 58 -50.35 6.34 -21.37
C GLY A 58 -49.24 6.95 -22.21
N GLU A 59 -48.01 6.55 -21.89
CA GLU A 59 -46.89 6.52 -22.82
C GLU A 59 -46.24 5.16 -22.78
N THR A 60 -46.35 4.45 -23.89
CA THR A 60 -45.69 3.19 -24.15
C THR A 60 -44.20 3.46 -24.26
N VAL A 61 -43.45 3.17 -23.18
CA VAL A 61 -42.00 3.24 -23.23
C VAL A 61 -41.47 1.97 -23.87
N THR A 62 -41.09 2.09 -25.11
CA THR A 62 -40.30 1.07 -25.82
C THR A 62 -39.01 0.81 -25.07
N PRO A 63 -38.55 -0.45 -24.88
CA PRO A 63 -37.23 -0.69 -24.26
C PRO A 63 -36.17 -0.08 -25.16
N SER A 64 -35.46 0.90 -24.61
CA SER A 64 -34.27 1.49 -25.24
C SER A 64 -33.23 0.39 -25.34
N GLU A 65 -32.98 -0.03 -26.55
CA GLU A 65 -31.86 -0.88 -26.94
C GLU A 65 -30.58 -0.25 -26.41
N SER A 66 -29.88 -1.00 -25.53
CA SER A 66 -28.59 -0.61 -25.00
C SER A 66 -27.64 -0.33 -26.15
N ALA A 67 -27.26 0.91 -26.34
CA ALA A 67 -26.21 1.30 -27.28
C ALA A 67 -24.95 0.47 -27.00
N PRO A 68 -24.25 -0.03 -28.04
CA PRO A 68 -23.01 -0.77 -27.88
C PRO A 68 -22.01 0.14 -27.13
N ALA A 69 -21.33 -0.43 -26.11
CA ALA A 69 -20.27 0.27 -25.41
C ALA A 69 -19.26 0.80 -26.44
N GLU A 70 -19.14 2.13 -26.52
CA GLU A 70 -18.13 2.77 -27.36
C GLU A 70 -16.76 2.16 -27.01
N ILE A 71 -16.17 1.46 -27.97
CA ILE A 71 -14.76 1.06 -27.93
C ILE A 71 -13.98 2.37 -28.03
N ARG A 72 -13.60 2.94 -26.89
CA ARG A 72 -12.76 4.12 -26.86
C ARG A 72 -11.40 3.74 -27.45
N THR A 73 -11.14 4.25 -28.64
CA THR A 73 -9.83 4.16 -29.28
C THR A 73 -8.79 4.70 -28.28
N PRO A 74 -7.66 3.99 -28.07
CA PRO A 74 -6.58 4.51 -27.24
C PRO A 74 -6.20 5.92 -27.73
N ALA A 75 -5.97 6.85 -26.82
CA ALA A 75 -5.40 8.14 -27.20
C ALA A 75 -4.09 7.86 -27.96
N GLU A 76 -3.97 8.40 -29.16
CA GLU A 76 -2.76 8.25 -29.95
C GLU A 76 -1.57 8.76 -29.15
N GLU A 77 -0.48 7.97 -29.13
CA GLU A 77 0.78 8.44 -28.58
C GLU A 77 1.16 9.75 -29.26
N PRO A 78 1.73 10.73 -28.54
CA PRO A 78 2.14 11.98 -29.15
C PRO A 78 3.09 11.66 -30.31
N THR A 79 2.68 12.01 -31.52
CA THR A 79 3.33 11.67 -32.78
C THR A 79 4.75 12.25 -32.88
N THR A 80 5.12 13.16 -31.97
CA THR A 80 6.45 13.79 -31.94
C THR A 80 6.95 13.85 -30.49
N LEU A 81 7.92 13.00 -30.16
CA LEU A 81 8.62 13.05 -28.88
C LEU A 81 9.64 14.21 -28.94
N VAL A 82 9.55 15.12 -27.99
CA VAL A 82 10.48 16.25 -27.83
C VAL A 82 11.55 15.87 -26.83
N THR A 83 12.82 16.08 -27.19
CA THR A 83 13.95 15.85 -26.27
C THR A 83 13.92 16.83 -25.10
N VAL A 84 14.21 16.33 -23.91
CA VAL A 84 14.26 17.10 -22.65
C VAL A 84 15.70 17.18 -22.18
N THR A 85 16.20 18.39 -21.95
CA THR A 85 17.56 18.60 -21.43
C THR A 85 17.63 18.24 -19.95
N ALA A 86 18.45 17.24 -19.62
CA ALA A 86 18.70 16.85 -18.23
C ALA A 86 19.61 17.86 -17.53
N PRO A 87 19.35 18.22 -16.25
CA PRO A 87 20.19 19.15 -15.48
C PRO A 87 21.43 18.44 -14.91
N VAL A 88 22.32 17.97 -15.81
CA VAL A 88 23.57 17.30 -15.43
C VAL A 88 24.48 18.28 -14.69
N GLY A 89 24.85 17.95 -13.44
CA GLY A 89 25.60 18.85 -12.56
C GLY A 89 24.84 20.09 -12.12
N GLY A 90 23.51 20.12 -12.32
CA GLY A 90 22.65 21.24 -11.95
C GLY A 90 22.43 21.39 -10.45
N SER A 91 21.70 22.41 -10.06
CA SER A 91 21.33 22.66 -8.66
C SER A 91 20.35 21.59 -8.14
N VAL A 92 20.25 21.44 -6.80
CA VAL A 92 19.28 20.57 -6.17
C VAL A 92 17.85 20.89 -6.64
N ALA A 93 17.52 22.17 -6.79
CA ALA A 93 16.19 22.60 -7.22
C ALA A 93 15.88 22.16 -8.67
N ASP A 94 16.84 22.29 -9.58
CA ASP A 94 16.66 21.86 -10.97
C ASP A 94 16.50 20.33 -11.05
N ILE A 95 17.33 19.58 -10.31
CA ILE A 95 17.29 18.12 -10.28
C ILE A 95 15.98 17.62 -9.71
N VAL A 96 15.50 18.21 -8.61
CA VAL A 96 14.21 17.85 -7.99
C VAL A 96 13.05 18.13 -8.93
N THR A 97 13.06 19.29 -9.60
CA THR A 97 12.04 19.65 -10.59
C THR A 97 12.03 18.65 -11.75
N TYR A 98 13.18 18.32 -12.27
CA TYR A 98 13.35 17.36 -13.37
C TYR A 98 12.85 15.95 -12.96
N TYR A 99 13.24 15.47 -11.77
CA TYR A 99 12.77 14.22 -11.21
C TYR A 99 11.25 14.19 -11.05
N ASN A 100 10.66 15.21 -10.41
CA ASN A 100 9.23 15.30 -10.22
C ASN A 100 8.46 15.27 -11.55
N ASN A 101 8.94 16.01 -12.56
CA ASN A 101 8.32 16.02 -13.88
C ASN A 101 8.32 14.63 -14.52
N ALA A 102 9.46 13.92 -14.47
CA ALA A 102 9.60 12.61 -15.07
C ALA A 102 8.70 11.55 -14.40
N VAL A 103 8.72 11.43 -13.07
CA VAL A 103 7.92 10.42 -12.35
C VAL A 103 6.42 10.74 -12.38
N ASN A 104 6.05 12.02 -12.34
CA ASN A 104 4.67 12.45 -12.49
C ASN A 104 4.16 12.25 -13.92
N GLY A 105 5.03 12.44 -14.92
CA GLY A 105 4.75 12.14 -16.31
C GLY A 105 4.41 10.67 -16.52
N ALA A 106 5.17 9.74 -15.93
CA ALA A 106 4.88 8.31 -15.99
C ALA A 106 3.51 7.98 -15.38
N LYS A 107 3.20 8.53 -14.19
CA LYS A 107 1.92 8.30 -13.50
C LYS A 107 0.71 8.79 -14.30
N LYS A 108 0.89 9.82 -15.13
CA LYS A 108 -0.16 10.47 -15.95
C LYS A 108 -0.09 10.09 -17.43
N TYR A 109 0.80 9.15 -17.80
CA TYR A 109 1.04 8.83 -19.21
C TYR A 109 -0.25 8.34 -19.89
N PRO A 110 -0.68 8.98 -20.99
CA PRO A 110 -1.93 8.64 -21.65
C PRO A 110 -1.80 7.46 -22.62
N GLY A 111 -0.60 7.17 -23.10
CA GLY A 111 -0.34 6.11 -24.05
C GLY A 111 -0.32 4.73 -23.41
N LYS A 112 0.13 3.76 -24.19
CA LYS A 112 0.35 2.40 -23.71
C LYS A 112 1.71 2.33 -23.00
N MET A 113 1.73 1.85 -21.76
CA MET A 113 2.97 1.54 -21.04
C MET A 113 2.85 0.22 -20.29
N THR A 114 3.96 -0.51 -20.20
CA THR A 114 4.08 -1.69 -19.35
C THR A 114 5.00 -1.38 -18.18
N VAL A 115 4.53 -1.66 -16.97
CA VAL A 115 5.28 -1.40 -15.74
C VAL A 115 5.44 -2.71 -14.98
N LYS A 116 6.69 -3.09 -14.72
CA LYS A 116 7.04 -4.15 -13.77
C LYS A 116 7.40 -3.47 -12.44
N ARG A 117 6.67 -3.80 -11.39
CA ARG A 117 6.92 -3.34 -10.02
C ARG A 117 7.40 -4.50 -9.16
N THR A 118 8.47 -4.28 -8.41
CA THR A 118 8.95 -5.15 -7.34
C THR A 118 8.93 -4.34 -6.06
N GLN A 119 8.24 -4.82 -5.02
CA GLN A 119 8.13 -4.08 -3.77
C GLN A 119 8.04 -4.99 -2.56
N GLY A 120 8.24 -4.44 -1.39
CA GLY A 120 8.11 -5.12 -0.10
C GLY A 120 9.04 -4.55 0.96
N THR A 121 8.96 -5.11 2.15
CA THR A 121 9.77 -4.72 3.30
C THR A 121 10.78 -5.81 3.60
N VAL A 122 11.97 -5.40 4.00
CA VAL A 122 12.96 -6.25 4.70
C VAL A 122 13.10 -5.68 6.10
N SER A 123 12.88 -6.51 7.13
CA SER A 123 12.99 -6.06 8.52
C SER A 123 13.89 -6.99 9.32
N SER A 124 14.54 -6.43 10.35
CA SER A 124 15.31 -7.13 11.35
C SER A 124 15.02 -6.58 12.75
N LEU A 125 15.00 -7.47 13.75
CA LEU A 125 15.03 -7.09 15.15
C LEU A 125 16.48 -6.89 15.54
N GLU A 126 16.87 -5.67 15.92
CA GLU A 126 18.25 -5.32 16.27
C GLU A 126 18.49 -5.50 17.78
N GLU A 127 17.52 -5.09 18.59
CA GLU A 127 17.63 -5.14 20.05
C GLU A 127 16.29 -5.56 20.67
N ILE A 128 16.35 -6.34 21.75
CA ILE A 128 15.22 -6.70 22.59
C ILE A 128 15.66 -6.92 24.04
N SER A 129 14.97 -6.29 24.98
CA SER A 129 15.32 -6.39 26.41
C SER A 129 14.90 -7.72 27.07
N ILE A 130 13.90 -8.42 26.51
CA ILE A 130 13.37 -9.68 27.05
C ILE A 130 13.38 -10.74 25.95
N GLY A 131 14.38 -11.62 25.95
CA GLY A 131 14.57 -12.62 24.90
C GLY A 131 13.40 -13.62 24.73
N LEU A 132 12.58 -13.84 25.79
CA LEU A 132 11.39 -14.70 25.70
C LEU A 132 10.35 -14.17 24.70
N ALA A 133 10.33 -12.86 24.45
CA ALA A 133 9.41 -12.22 23.51
C ALA A 133 9.95 -12.12 22.08
N GLN A 134 11.22 -12.49 21.83
CA GLN A 134 11.89 -12.31 20.54
C GLN A 134 11.12 -12.91 19.39
N GLY A 135 10.74 -14.18 19.46
CA GLY A 135 10.02 -14.85 18.38
C GLY A 135 8.63 -14.27 18.09
N VAL A 136 8.00 -13.62 19.10
CA VAL A 136 6.73 -12.93 18.90
C VAL A 136 6.93 -11.61 18.17
N VAL A 137 7.96 -10.84 18.56
CA VAL A 137 8.32 -9.59 17.89
C VAL A 137 8.72 -9.87 16.44
N GLU A 138 9.63 -10.81 16.22
CA GLU A 138 10.05 -11.21 14.86
C GLU A 138 8.88 -11.70 14.01
N GLY A 139 7.90 -12.38 14.61
CA GLY A 139 6.74 -12.92 13.92
C GLY A 139 5.76 -11.87 13.39
N VAL A 140 5.78 -10.65 13.92
CA VAL A 140 4.94 -9.54 13.42
C VAL A 140 5.69 -8.60 12.45
N LEU A 141 7.01 -8.75 12.31
CA LEU A 141 7.79 -7.91 11.41
C LEU A 141 7.53 -8.26 9.95
N PRO A 142 7.21 -7.29 9.10
CA PRO A 142 7.04 -7.54 7.67
C PRO A 142 8.39 -7.90 7.02
N ASN A 143 8.44 -9.03 6.34
CA ASN A 143 9.62 -9.47 5.60
C ASN A 143 9.18 -10.13 4.29
N ASP A 144 8.64 -9.31 3.38
CA ASP A 144 7.91 -9.74 2.21
C ASP A 144 8.49 -9.27 0.87
N TYR A 145 9.66 -8.66 0.90
CA TYR A 145 10.41 -8.34 -0.33
C TYR A 145 11.14 -9.60 -0.84
N PRO A 146 11.10 -9.90 -2.17
CA PRO A 146 10.46 -9.14 -3.25
C PRO A 146 9.08 -9.67 -3.63
N LYS A 147 8.08 -8.79 -3.73
CA LYS A 147 6.80 -9.07 -4.38
C LYS A 147 6.79 -8.45 -5.77
N ASN A 148 6.59 -9.27 -6.79
CA ASN A 148 6.62 -8.84 -8.19
C ASN A 148 5.21 -8.72 -8.75
N GLU A 149 4.98 -7.67 -9.51
CA GLU A 149 3.74 -7.45 -10.25
C GLU A 149 4.04 -6.75 -11.58
N THR A 150 3.37 -7.16 -12.65
CA THR A 150 3.45 -6.51 -13.96
C THR A 150 2.06 -6.10 -14.43
N GLN A 151 1.93 -4.84 -14.86
CA GLN A 151 0.70 -4.30 -15.40
C GLN A 151 0.98 -3.56 -16.71
N THR A 152 0.06 -3.68 -17.66
CA THR A 152 0.05 -2.84 -18.87
C THR A 152 -1.11 -1.87 -18.74
N PHE A 153 -0.80 -0.59 -18.85
CA PHE A 153 -1.76 0.50 -18.79
C PHE A 153 -1.99 1.07 -20.19
N VAL A 154 -3.24 1.40 -20.48
CA VAL A 154 -3.67 2.17 -21.64
C VAL A 154 -4.59 3.27 -21.12
N ASN A 155 -4.30 4.52 -21.44
CA ASN A 155 -5.01 5.66 -20.85
C ASN A 155 -5.03 5.62 -19.31
N GLY A 156 -3.92 5.21 -18.69
CA GLY A 156 -3.76 5.14 -17.25
C GLY A 156 -4.51 4.01 -16.53
N LYS A 157 -5.15 3.08 -17.28
CA LYS A 157 -5.90 1.94 -16.71
C LYS A 157 -5.39 0.61 -17.27
N SER A 158 -5.30 -0.41 -16.42
CA SER A 158 -4.98 -1.77 -16.81
C SER A 158 -6.25 -2.60 -17.05
N SER A 159 -6.10 -3.73 -17.74
CA SER A 159 -7.20 -4.70 -17.94
C SER A 159 -7.70 -5.32 -16.63
N SER A 160 -6.88 -5.33 -15.57
CA SER A 160 -7.28 -5.80 -14.24
C SER A 160 -8.01 -4.73 -13.42
N GLY A 161 -8.30 -3.54 -13.98
CA GLY A 161 -8.96 -2.44 -13.31
C GLY A 161 -8.04 -1.55 -12.44
N LYS A 162 -6.73 -1.85 -12.35
CA LYS A 162 -5.78 -0.99 -11.64
C LYS A 162 -5.52 0.28 -12.44
N THR A 163 -5.24 1.37 -11.72
CA THR A 163 -4.85 2.64 -12.32
C THR A 163 -3.35 2.86 -12.19
N ALA A 164 -2.74 3.61 -13.11
CA ALA A 164 -1.37 4.06 -12.94
C ALA A 164 -1.23 4.89 -11.65
N ALA A 165 -2.26 5.63 -11.25
CA ALA A 165 -2.28 6.41 -10.02
C ALA A 165 -2.11 5.55 -8.75
N SER A 166 -2.67 4.34 -8.72
CA SER A 166 -2.54 3.40 -7.59
C SER A 166 -1.37 2.43 -7.73
N PHE A 167 -0.61 2.52 -8.81
CA PHE A 167 0.50 1.60 -9.09
C PHE A 167 1.87 2.23 -8.86
N PHE A 168 2.02 3.52 -9.17
CA PHE A 168 3.22 4.31 -8.88
C PHE A 168 3.21 4.86 -7.45
N PRO A 169 4.37 5.31 -6.90
CA PRO A 169 4.47 5.87 -5.55
C PRO A 169 3.45 6.98 -5.27
N VAL A 170 3.21 7.20 -3.99
CA VAL A 170 2.18 8.04 -3.40
C VAL A 170 0.79 7.59 -3.87
N ASP A 171 0.41 6.40 -3.37
CA ASP A 171 -0.86 5.75 -3.72
C ASP A 171 -2.05 6.72 -3.63
N ASP A 172 -2.98 6.59 -4.58
CA ASP A 172 -4.20 7.40 -4.69
C ASP A 172 -4.00 8.92 -4.87
N LYS A 173 -2.76 9.41 -5.02
CA LYS A 173 -2.50 10.81 -5.35
C LYS A 173 -2.34 11.02 -6.85
N PRO A 174 -2.66 12.21 -7.37
CA PRO A 174 -2.49 12.53 -8.80
C PRO A 174 -1.01 12.76 -9.19
N TYR A 175 -0.10 12.60 -8.25
CA TYR A 175 1.35 12.74 -8.43
C TYR A 175 2.10 11.54 -7.85
N ALA A 176 3.26 11.22 -8.41
CA ALA A 176 4.21 10.23 -7.87
C ALA A 176 5.28 10.91 -6.99
N SER A 177 5.49 12.21 -7.18
CA SER A 177 6.36 13.02 -6.33
C SER A 177 5.93 14.48 -6.35
N ASN A 178 5.89 15.07 -5.16
CA ASN A 178 5.77 16.50 -4.91
C ASN A 178 6.90 16.97 -3.98
N LEU A 179 8.09 16.37 -4.17
CA LEU A 179 9.28 16.64 -3.38
C LEU A 179 9.72 18.09 -3.61
N THR A 180 10.15 18.74 -2.53
CA THR A 180 10.74 20.08 -2.55
C THR A 180 12.21 20.02 -2.18
N PRO A 181 13.05 20.98 -2.61
CA PRO A 181 14.48 21.03 -2.25
C PRO A 181 14.73 21.03 -0.72
N ALA A 182 13.78 21.51 0.07
CA ALA A 182 13.90 21.55 1.53
C ALA A 182 13.96 20.16 2.17
N GLY A 183 13.39 19.14 1.53
CA GLY A 183 13.46 17.75 2.00
C GLY A 183 14.68 16.98 1.51
N VAL A 184 15.58 17.62 0.78
CA VAL A 184 16.69 16.95 0.10
C VAL A 184 18.01 17.20 0.81
N LYS A 185 18.68 16.11 1.21
CA LYS A 185 20.04 16.13 1.75
C LYS A 185 21.08 16.25 0.62
N SER A 186 20.87 15.51 -0.47
CA SER A 186 21.73 15.56 -1.66
C SER A 186 20.96 15.14 -2.90
N ALA A 187 21.32 15.73 -4.04
CA ALA A 187 20.79 15.33 -5.34
C ALA A 187 21.90 15.39 -6.40
N THR A 188 21.93 14.40 -7.27
CA THR A 188 22.84 14.34 -8.41
C THR A 188 22.09 13.94 -9.66
N CYS A 189 22.47 14.55 -10.78
CA CYS A 189 22.03 14.15 -12.11
C CYS A 189 23.28 13.93 -12.98
N THR A 190 23.41 12.76 -13.57
CA THR A 190 24.53 12.37 -14.42
C THR A 190 24.03 11.88 -15.76
N ALA A 191 24.80 12.07 -16.82
CA ALA A 191 24.47 11.50 -18.12
C ALA A 191 24.49 9.95 -18.06
N ASN A 192 23.52 9.31 -18.73
CA ASN A 192 23.42 7.87 -18.86
C ASN A 192 22.95 7.52 -20.27
N GLY A 193 23.91 7.21 -21.15
CA GLY A 193 23.65 7.04 -22.59
C GLY A 193 23.08 8.31 -23.20
N LYS A 194 21.89 8.21 -23.84
CA LYS A 194 21.16 9.37 -24.35
C LYS A 194 20.30 10.06 -23.30
N GLY A 195 20.06 9.40 -22.17
CA GLY A 195 19.27 9.91 -21.07
C GLY A 195 20.11 10.34 -19.88
N SER A 196 19.55 10.23 -18.68
CA SER A 196 20.20 10.61 -17.43
C SER A 196 19.85 9.67 -16.29
N LYS A 197 20.70 9.67 -15.27
CA LYS A 197 20.45 9.03 -13.97
C LYS A 197 20.39 10.10 -12.89
N VAL A 198 19.29 10.12 -12.16
CA VAL A 198 19.06 10.98 -11.01
C VAL A 198 19.16 10.14 -9.75
N VAL A 199 19.89 10.63 -8.75
CA VAL A 199 19.94 10.07 -7.39
C VAL A 199 19.66 11.18 -6.39
N ILE A 200 18.63 11.00 -5.56
CA ILE A 200 18.24 11.94 -4.53
C ILE A 200 18.25 11.21 -3.18
N THR A 201 18.86 11.82 -2.17
CA THR A 201 18.79 11.35 -0.78
C THR A 201 18.05 12.41 0.03
N LEU A 202 17.06 12.01 0.80
CA LEU A 202 16.26 12.88 1.64
C LEU A 202 16.97 13.13 2.98
N ILE A 203 16.54 14.18 3.68
CA ILE A 203 16.90 14.41 5.08
C ILE A 203 16.25 13.35 5.96
N SER A 204 16.72 13.18 7.18
CA SER A 204 16.05 12.36 8.18
C SER A 204 14.86 13.11 8.78
N GLU A 205 13.76 12.37 9.07
CA GLU A 205 12.58 12.86 9.77
C GLU A 205 12.19 11.84 10.86
N ASP A 206 11.78 12.32 12.02
CA ASP A 206 11.42 11.46 13.14
C ASP A 206 10.19 11.94 13.91
N GLY A 207 9.57 11.05 14.67
CA GLY A 207 8.42 11.35 15.53
C GLY A 207 8.19 10.28 16.59
N ASN A 208 7.42 10.65 17.62
CA ASN A 208 7.14 9.80 18.79
C ASN A 208 5.72 9.21 18.75
N ASP A 209 5.14 9.05 17.57
CA ASP A 209 3.80 8.50 17.38
C ASP A 209 3.84 7.41 16.30
N ILE A 210 3.15 6.30 16.56
CA ILE A 210 2.99 5.20 15.57
C ILE A 210 2.35 5.70 14.27
N ASN A 211 1.58 6.76 14.31
CA ASN A 211 0.93 7.40 13.17
C ASN A 211 1.76 8.55 12.57
N PHE A 212 3.00 8.73 13.01
CA PHE A 212 3.86 9.78 12.46
C PHE A 212 3.98 9.66 10.94
N VAL A 213 3.72 10.77 10.25
CA VAL A 213 3.83 10.89 8.79
C VAL A 213 4.96 11.86 8.46
N PRO A 214 6.09 11.39 7.95
CA PRO A 214 7.22 12.24 7.59
C PRO A 214 6.85 13.11 6.39
N LYS A 215 6.95 14.40 6.54
CA LYS A 215 6.46 15.40 5.56
C LYS A 215 7.10 15.25 4.19
N HIS A 216 8.42 15.13 4.17
CA HIS A 216 9.17 15.11 2.91
C HIS A 216 9.17 13.72 2.27
N HIS A 217 9.31 12.67 3.07
CA HIS A 217 9.25 11.29 2.59
C HIS A 217 7.87 10.95 2.01
N ALA A 218 6.79 11.31 2.72
CA ALA A 218 5.42 11.10 2.25
C ALA A 218 5.05 11.91 1.00
N SER A 219 5.85 12.91 0.63
CA SER A 219 5.64 13.68 -0.59
C SER A 219 6.07 12.95 -1.86
N CYS A 220 6.86 11.88 -1.76
CA CYS A 220 7.45 11.19 -2.92
C CYS A 220 7.51 9.66 -2.80
N ALA A 221 7.02 9.09 -1.70
CA ALA A 221 6.89 7.65 -1.51
C ALA A 221 5.70 7.31 -0.61
N ASP A 222 5.31 6.04 -0.63
CA ASP A 222 4.38 5.49 0.35
C ASP A 222 5.15 5.23 1.64
N THR A 223 4.74 5.85 2.73
CA THR A 223 5.37 5.70 4.03
C THR A 223 4.74 4.57 4.84
N LEU A 224 5.45 4.11 5.85
CA LEU A 224 4.96 3.12 6.78
C LEU A 224 3.68 3.64 7.46
N ALA A 225 2.62 2.84 7.44
CA ALA A 225 1.40 3.11 8.16
C ALA A 225 1.13 1.90 9.06
N LEU A 226 1.63 1.95 10.29
CA LEU A 226 1.37 0.94 11.31
C LEU A 226 0.12 1.32 12.10
N THR A 227 -0.68 0.30 12.42
CA THR A 227 -1.77 0.42 13.38
C THR A 227 -1.54 -0.57 14.51
N GLN A 228 -2.18 -0.33 15.66
CA GLN A 228 -2.12 -1.28 16.77
C GLN A 228 -2.58 -2.69 16.34
N ALA A 229 -3.53 -2.79 15.42
CA ALA A 229 -4.03 -4.08 14.92
C ALA A 229 -3.01 -4.85 14.08
N ASP A 230 -2.07 -4.17 13.44
CA ASP A 230 -1.01 -4.80 12.65
C ASP A 230 0.05 -5.46 13.52
N LEU A 231 0.07 -5.16 14.81
CA LEU A 231 1.06 -5.59 15.78
C LEU A 231 0.51 -6.60 16.80
N ASP A 232 -0.75 -7.01 16.67
CA ASP A 232 -1.31 -8.05 17.53
C ASP A 232 -0.45 -9.33 17.47
N PRO A 233 -0.05 -9.94 18.59
CA PRO A 233 -0.53 -9.73 19.97
C PRO A 233 0.28 -8.72 20.82
N LEU A 234 1.10 -7.87 20.21
CA LEU A 234 1.85 -6.83 20.93
C LEU A 234 1.00 -5.58 21.12
N THR A 235 1.19 -4.90 22.25
CA THR A 235 0.64 -3.56 22.48
C THR A 235 1.76 -2.55 22.55
N ILE A 236 1.70 -1.48 21.75
CA ILE A 236 2.67 -0.39 21.80
C ILE A 236 2.35 0.53 22.96
N ASN A 237 3.31 0.76 23.85
CA ASN A 237 3.23 1.72 24.95
C ASN A 237 3.99 3.02 24.61
N GLU A 238 5.15 2.91 23.99
CA GLU A 238 5.98 4.02 23.56
C GLU A 238 6.58 3.68 22.19
N CYS A 239 6.74 4.67 21.32
CA CYS A 239 7.27 4.49 19.98
C CYS A 239 8.01 5.74 19.53
N HIS A 240 9.23 5.57 19.02
CA HIS A 240 9.98 6.57 18.29
C HIS A 240 10.31 6.00 16.91
N ILE A 241 9.88 6.70 15.86
CA ILE A 241 10.08 6.28 14.48
C ILE A 241 11.02 7.25 13.81
N THR A 242 12.09 6.75 13.20
CA THR A 242 13.06 7.54 12.44
C THR A 242 13.11 7.05 11.00
N TYR A 243 12.80 7.91 10.06
CA TYR A 243 13.05 7.75 8.63
C TYR A 243 14.45 8.28 8.34
N THR A 244 15.42 7.39 8.11
CA THR A 244 16.86 7.74 8.14
C THR A 244 17.44 8.18 6.79
N GLY A 245 16.64 8.72 5.91
CA GLY A 245 17.12 9.23 4.63
C GLY A 245 16.85 8.30 3.45
N MET A 246 15.64 8.38 2.94
CA MET A 246 15.21 7.71 1.71
C MET A 246 16.16 8.00 0.55
N THR A 247 16.41 6.98 -0.26
CA THR A 247 17.11 7.13 -1.52
C THR A 247 16.17 6.88 -2.69
N LEU A 248 16.08 7.85 -3.60
CA LEU A 248 15.36 7.79 -4.87
C LEU A 248 16.38 7.70 -5.99
N THR A 249 16.26 6.71 -6.85
CA THR A 249 17.09 6.57 -8.06
C THR A 249 16.19 6.44 -9.27
N ALA A 250 16.32 7.34 -10.24
CA ALA A 250 15.55 7.28 -11.48
C ALA A 250 16.49 7.26 -12.70
N GLU A 251 16.16 6.40 -13.66
CA GLU A 251 16.72 6.47 -15.02
C GLU A 251 15.65 7.11 -15.91
N ILE A 252 16.05 8.14 -16.63
CA ILE A 252 15.17 9.00 -17.42
C ILE A 252 15.74 9.05 -18.84
N ASP A 253 14.90 8.76 -19.84
CA ASP A 253 15.30 8.76 -21.23
C ASP A 253 15.45 10.19 -21.80
N GLU A 254 15.88 10.28 -23.05
CA GLU A 254 16.08 11.55 -23.76
C GLU A 254 14.81 12.38 -23.95
N PHE A 255 13.64 11.79 -23.73
CA PHE A 255 12.34 12.44 -23.81
C PHE A 255 11.77 12.83 -22.43
N GLY A 256 12.57 12.70 -21.37
CA GLY A 256 12.15 13.01 -20.01
C GLY A 256 11.21 11.96 -19.38
N ARG A 257 11.12 10.75 -19.95
CA ARG A 257 10.28 9.68 -19.43
C ARG A 257 11.11 8.77 -18.51
N VAL A 258 10.55 8.42 -17.36
CA VAL A 258 11.21 7.51 -16.42
C VAL A 258 11.17 6.08 -16.97
N THR A 259 12.32 5.44 -17.13
CA THR A 259 12.43 4.03 -17.57
C THR A 259 12.71 3.09 -16.41
N SER A 260 13.32 3.59 -15.34
CA SER A 260 13.52 2.87 -14.08
C SER A 260 13.36 3.82 -12.89
N LEU A 261 12.71 3.37 -11.84
CA LEU A 261 12.59 4.09 -10.58
C LEU A 261 12.84 3.10 -9.44
N LYS A 262 13.73 3.47 -8.51
CA LYS A 262 13.98 2.72 -7.27
C LYS A 262 13.80 3.64 -6.08
N VAL A 263 13.05 3.15 -5.11
CA VAL A 263 12.84 3.79 -3.82
C VAL A 263 13.36 2.85 -2.75
N SER A 264 14.21 3.35 -1.86
CA SER A 264 14.69 2.63 -0.69
C SER A 264 14.50 3.52 0.54
N GLU A 265 13.61 3.10 1.42
CA GLU A 265 13.18 3.84 2.61
C GLU A 265 13.59 3.09 3.87
N PRO A 266 14.74 3.37 4.47
CA PRO A 266 15.12 2.80 5.76
C PRO A 266 14.38 3.51 6.89
N VAL A 267 13.81 2.71 7.81
CA VAL A 267 13.07 3.16 8.98
C VAL A 267 13.57 2.42 10.20
N THR A 268 13.91 3.14 11.25
CA THR A 268 14.20 2.59 12.56
C THR A 268 13.01 2.86 13.48
N ILE A 269 12.58 1.84 14.22
CA ILE A 269 11.52 1.94 15.23
C ILE A 269 12.13 1.50 16.55
N GLU A 270 12.18 2.41 17.50
CA GLU A 270 12.56 2.15 18.88
C GLU A 270 11.34 2.37 19.77
N GLY A 271 11.13 1.48 20.76
CA GLY A 271 9.94 1.63 21.58
C GLY A 271 9.82 0.62 22.70
N LYS A 272 8.71 0.70 23.40
CA LYS A 272 8.31 -0.23 24.44
C LYS A 272 7.01 -0.89 24.08
N VAL A 273 7.00 -2.21 24.07
CA VAL A 273 5.82 -3.01 23.79
C VAL A 273 5.45 -3.88 24.99
N ALA A 274 4.19 -4.24 25.08
CA ALA A 274 3.69 -5.22 26.05
C ALA A 274 3.24 -6.50 25.32
N TRP A 275 3.46 -7.66 25.94
CA TRP A 275 2.98 -8.95 25.48
C TRP A 275 2.54 -9.80 26.68
N LYS A 276 1.25 -10.17 26.73
CA LYS A 276 0.66 -10.90 27.87
C LYS A 276 0.88 -10.13 29.20
N LYS A 277 1.62 -10.75 30.12
CA LYS A 277 1.97 -10.15 31.42
C LYS A 277 3.33 -9.44 31.40
N LEU A 278 4.05 -9.49 30.29
CA LEU A 278 5.32 -8.78 30.10
C LEU A 278 5.00 -7.36 29.63
N ASN A 279 5.29 -6.40 30.49
CA ASN A 279 5.15 -4.98 30.18
C ASN A 279 6.55 -4.39 29.96
N LEU A 280 6.62 -3.35 29.14
CA LEU A 280 7.86 -2.58 28.92
C LEU A 280 9.00 -3.42 28.33
N ILE A 281 8.72 -4.22 27.32
CA ILE A 281 9.72 -4.89 26.50
C ILE A 281 10.30 -3.82 25.57
N GLU A 282 11.56 -3.43 25.78
CA GLU A 282 12.25 -2.50 24.90
C GLU A 282 12.64 -3.23 23.62
N VAL A 283 12.38 -2.60 22.49
CA VAL A 283 12.65 -3.14 21.15
C VAL A 283 13.27 -2.09 20.26
N LYS A 284 14.19 -2.53 19.40
CA LYS A 284 14.71 -1.76 18.28
C LYS A 284 14.60 -2.59 17.01
N VAL A 285 13.89 -2.06 16.03
CA VAL A 285 13.63 -2.72 14.75
C VAL A 285 14.16 -1.82 13.63
N LEU A 286 14.88 -2.43 12.70
CA LEU A 286 15.23 -1.82 11.43
C LEU A 286 14.35 -2.40 10.34
N GLY A 287 13.65 -1.55 9.61
CA GLY A 287 12.89 -1.90 8.41
C GLY A 287 13.40 -1.12 7.20
N THR A 288 13.34 -1.73 6.02
CA THR A 288 13.58 -1.02 4.77
C THR A 288 12.45 -1.34 3.80
N TRP A 289 11.65 -0.33 3.49
CA TRP A 289 10.69 -0.42 2.41
C TRP A 289 11.40 -0.21 1.08
N LYS A 290 11.17 -1.13 0.14
CA LYS A 290 11.78 -1.09 -1.19
C LYS A 290 10.70 -1.12 -2.26
N GLN A 291 10.87 -0.27 -3.26
CA GLN A 291 10.06 -0.30 -4.48
C GLN A 291 10.99 -0.14 -5.69
N GLU A 292 10.80 -0.97 -6.69
CA GLU A 292 11.49 -0.87 -7.97
C GLU A 292 10.46 -0.94 -9.09
N PHE A 293 10.58 -0.03 -10.05
CA PHE A 293 9.74 0.04 -11.23
C PHE A 293 10.61 -0.01 -12.47
N VAL A 294 10.24 -0.84 -13.43
CA VAL A 294 10.79 -0.84 -14.78
C VAL A 294 9.65 -0.50 -15.71
N VAL A 295 9.81 0.56 -16.50
CA VAL A 295 8.77 1.13 -17.36
C VAL A 295 9.18 1.01 -18.81
N SER A 296 8.29 0.49 -19.65
CA SER A 296 8.42 0.40 -21.10
C SER A 296 7.22 1.11 -21.74
N TYR A 297 7.51 2.07 -22.59
CA TYR A 297 6.55 2.88 -23.34
C TYR A 297 6.28 2.32 -24.72
#